data_3c1532cbe69936ba9e4ae6fa1201c00d
#
_entry.id   3c1532cbe69936ba9e4ae6fa1201c00d
#
_cell.length_a   1.000
_cell.length_b   1.000
_cell.length_c   1.000
_cell.angle_alpha   90.00
_cell.angle_beta   90.00
_cell.angle_gamma   90.00
#
_symmetry.space_group_name_H-M   'P 1'
#
loop_
_entity.id
_entity.type
_entity.pdbx_description
1 polymer ?
#
loop_
_entity_poly.entity_id
_entity_poly.type
_entity_poly.pdbx_seq_one_letter_code
_entity_poly.pdbx_strand_id
1 'polypeptide(L)'
;DLSIDTITELLHCLDDALLIENGGFEQVKEKMLKEYLGSAYRTPYQAGGVYPSDPSELRGLLSEYCKAIRQEECRVNVNGDLVGILSPHIDYARGQSTYARLWKTARDNLREVELVIVLGTDHYGGPGQITSTFQDYASPLGISPTEISVVQTLANEMGSEFLFKEEFHHIKEHSIELALVWLHYSLEISRLPNIPIVPILCGSFSTF
;
A
#
# COMPACT_ATOMS: atom_id res chain seq x y z
N ASP A 1 19.06 30.34 28.23
CA ASP A 1 19.25 29.02 28.89
C ASP A 1 17.87 28.48 29.24
N LEU A 2 17.60 27.26 28.80
CA LEU A 2 16.36 26.56 29.16
C LEU A 2 16.46 26.08 30.62
N SER A 3 15.39 26.30 31.40
CA SER A 3 15.34 25.75 32.74
C SER A 3 15.15 24.24 32.74
N ILE A 4 15.55 23.57 33.81
CA ILE A 4 15.34 22.13 33.96
C ILE A 4 13.85 21.80 33.91
N ASP A 5 13.01 22.65 34.52
CA ASP A 5 11.55 22.47 34.49
C ASP A 5 11.00 22.51 33.10
N THR A 6 11.44 23.46 32.22
CA THR A 6 11.02 23.55 30.83
C THR A 6 11.43 22.29 30.04
N ILE A 7 12.63 21.77 30.28
CA ILE A 7 13.10 20.52 29.62
C ILE A 7 12.25 19.35 30.08
N THR A 8 11.95 19.25 31.36
CA THR A 8 11.12 18.18 31.94
C THR A 8 9.71 18.20 31.35
N GLU A 9 9.08 19.39 31.29
CA GLU A 9 7.76 19.56 30.67
C GLU A 9 7.77 19.16 29.19
N LEU A 10 8.81 19.55 28.42
CA LEU A 10 8.95 19.15 27.01
C LEU A 10 9.06 17.64 26.88
N LEU A 11 9.88 16.98 27.71
CA LEU A 11 10.01 15.51 27.69
C LEU A 11 8.69 14.82 27.99
N HIS A 12 7.91 15.31 28.98
CA HIS A 12 6.58 14.77 29.25
C HIS A 12 5.63 14.96 28.05
N CYS A 13 5.61 16.14 27.44
CA CYS A 13 4.78 16.37 26.25
C CYS A 13 5.17 15.44 25.08
N LEU A 14 6.46 15.19 24.86
CA LEU A 14 6.94 14.28 23.81
C LEU A 14 6.59 12.83 24.13
N ASP A 15 6.68 12.43 25.39
CA ASP A 15 6.30 11.09 25.86
C ASP A 15 4.79 10.85 25.71
N ASP A 16 3.98 11.78 26.19
CA ASP A 16 2.52 11.73 26.03
C ASP A 16 2.08 11.68 24.56
N ALA A 17 2.86 12.32 23.68
CA ALA A 17 2.64 12.31 22.24
C ALA A 17 3.22 11.06 21.54
N LEU A 18 3.80 10.11 22.28
CA LEU A 18 4.49 8.91 21.76
C LEU A 18 5.64 9.23 20.78
N LEU A 19 6.35 10.31 21.02
CA LEU A 19 7.52 10.73 20.23
C LEU A 19 8.86 10.32 20.87
N ILE A 20 8.80 9.60 21.99
CA ILE A 20 9.96 9.02 22.67
C ILE A 20 9.80 7.50 22.64
N GLU A 21 10.80 6.82 22.08
CA GLU A 21 10.87 5.35 22.10
C GLU A 21 11.22 4.85 23.51
N ASN A 22 10.18 4.53 24.28
CA ASN A 22 10.25 3.99 25.63
C ASN A 22 9.23 2.87 25.83
N GLY A 23 9.11 2.37 27.07
CA GLY A 23 8.17 1.30 27.40
C GLY A 23 6.70 1.63 27.09
N GLY A 24 6.28 2.89 27.18
CA GLY A 24 4.93 3.34 26.82
C GLY A 24 4.71 3.28 25.30
N PHE A 25 5.66 3.77 24.52
CA PHE A 25 5.65 3.70 23.07
C PHE A 25 5.58 2.24 22.58
N GLU A 26 6.44 1.36 23.12
CA GLU A 26 6.47 -0.05 22.71
C GLU A 26 5.15 -0.77 23.03
N GLN A 27 4.53 -0.50 24.19
CA GLN A 27 3.22 -1.07 24.53
C GLN A 27 2.12 -0.65 23.54
N VAL A 28 2.11 0.62 23.10
CA VAL A 28 1.13 1.11 22.13
C VAL A 28 1.40 0.48 20.76
N LYS A 29 2.66 0.40 20.33
CA LYS A 29 3.08 -0.24 19.09
C LYS A 29 2.67 -1.72 19.05
N GLU A 30 2.97 -2.48 20.11
CA GLU A 30 2.56 -3.88 20.23
C GLU A 30 1.03 -4.06 20.18
N LYS A 31 0.30 -3.18 20.89
CA LYS A 31 -1.16 -3.21 20.87
C LYS A 31 -1.71 -2.98 19.46
N MET A 32 -1.22 -1.95 18.76
CA MET A 32 -1.64 -1.64 17.40
C MET A 32 -1.30 -2.77 16.43
N LEU A 33 -0.12 -3.37 16.56
CA LEU A 33 0.28 -4.52 15.74
C LEU A 33 -0.64 -5.72 16.01
N LYS A 34 -0.93 -6.00 17.27
CA LYS A 34 -1.85 -7.09 17.65
C LYS A 34 -3.27 -6.87 17.10
N GLU A 35 -3.77 -5.63 17.15
CA GLU A 35 -5.07 -5.28 16.58
C GLU A 35 -5.05 -5.46 15.06
N TYR A 36 -3.99 -5.03 14.39
CA TYR A 36 -3.78 -5.22 12.96
C TYR A 36 -3.76 -6.70 12.57
N LEU A 37 -2.94 -7.52 13.24
CA LEU A 37 -2.84 -8.95 12.96
C LEU A 37 -4.11 -9.72 13.30
N GLY A 38 -4.93 -9.22 14.23
CA GLY A 38 -6.23 -9.78 14.57
C GLY A 38 -7.38 -9.35 13.65
N SER A 39 -7.14 -8.40 12.74
CA SER A 39 -8.14 -7.94 11.79
C SER A 39 -8.33 -8.94 10.65
N ALA A 40 -9.51 -8.95 10.03
CA ALA A 40 -9.77 -9.81 8.88
C ALA A 40 -8.99 -9.39 7.62
N TYR A 41 -8.58 -8.14 7.56
CA TYR A 41 -7.82 -7.56 6.45
C TYR A 41 -7.19 -6.22 6.89
N ARG A 42 -6.16 -5.79 6.18
CA ARG A 42 -5.62 -4.43 6.29
C ARG A 42 -6.65 -3.44 5.75
N THR A 43 -7.16 -2.59 6.64
CA THR A 43 -8.13 -1.56 6.29
C THR A 43 -7.51 -0.45 5.45
N PRO A 44 -8.26 0.16 4.51
CA PRO A 44 -7.76 1.26 3.69
C PRO A 44 -7.56 2.52 4.55
N TYR A 45 -6.31 2.84 4.86
CA TYR A 45 -5.94 3.94 5.74
C TYR A 45 -6.14 5.32 5.09
N GLN A 46 -5.98 5.39 3.76
CA GLN A 46 -6.07 6.65 3.01
C GLN A 46 -7.50 7.00 2.58
N ALA A 47 -8.46 6.11 2.80
CA ALA A 47 -9.86 6.31 2.47
C ALA A 47 -10.47 7.46 3.29
N GLY A 48 -11.11 8.40 2.60
CA GLY A 48 -11.65 9.63 3.19
C GLY A 48 -10.64 10.79 3.31
N GLY A 49 -9.35 10.51 3.14
CA GLY A 49 -8.28 11.52 3.15
C GLY A 49 -7.71 11.81 1.76
N VAL A 50 -7.20 10.77 1.10
CA VAL A 50 -6.55 10.88 -0.23
C VAL A 50 -7.54 10.57 -1.36
N TYR A 51 -8.51 9.72 -1.10
CA TYR A 51 -9.57 9.37 -2.04
C TYR A 51 -10.88 9.10 -1.29
N PRO A 52 -12.07 9.16 -1.94
CA PRO A 52 -13.35 8.93 -1.31
C PRO A 52 -13.46 7.56 -0.64
N SER A 53 -13.97 7.51 0.59
CA SER A 53 -14.26 6.27 1.30
C SER A 53 -15.56 5.60 0.81
N ASP A 54 -16.49 6.37 0.25
CA ASP A 54 -17.70 5.83 -0.38
C ASP A 54 -17.36 5.18 -1.73
N PRO A 55 -17.75 3.90 -1.92
CA PRO A 55 -17.45 3.18 -3.16
C PRO A 55 -18.01 3.83 -4.43
N SER A 56 -19.18 4.46 -4.34
CA SER A 56 -19.84 5.08 -5.50
C SER A 56 -19.14 6.38 -5.91
N GLU A 57 -18.79 7.20 -4.93
CA GLU A 57 -18.00 8.42 -5.16
C GLU A 57 -16.62 8.08 -5.74
N LEU A 58 -15.96 7.06 -5.20
CA LEU A 58 -14.66 6.60 -5.69
C LEU A 58 -14.74 6.11 -7.15
N ARG A 59 -15.75 5.30 -7.49
CA ARG A 59 -15.99 4.88 -8.88
C ARG A 59 -16.22 6.08 -9.80
N GLY A 60 -16.99 7.04 -9.36
CA GLY A 60 -17.25 8.29 -10.09
C GLY A 60 -15.95 9.00 -10.40
N LEU A 61 -15.12 9.25 -9.39
CA LEU A 61 -13.83 9.93 -9.51
C LEU A 61 -12.88 9.22 -10.49
N LEU A 62 -12.67 7.92 -10.32
CA LEU A 62 -11.77 7.14 -11.17
C LEU A 62 -12.30 7.07 -12.63
N SER A 63 -13.63 6.99 -12.79
CA SER A 63 -14.26 7.04 -14.11
C SER A 63 -14.04 8.38 -14.81
N GLU A 64 -14.13 9.50 -14.11
CA GLU A 64 -13.83 10.84 -14.66
C GLU A 64 -12.38 10.93 -15.13
N TYR A 65 -11.43 10.45 -14.32
CA TYR A 65 -10.02 10.42 -14.72
C TYR A 65 -9.80 9.56 -15.98
N CYS A 66 -10.45 8.40 -16.06
CA CYS A 66 -10.35 7.55 -17.25
C CYS A 66 -10.97 8.18 -18.50
N LYS A 67 -12.08 8.92 -18.36
CA LYS A 67 -12.74 9.62 -19.50
C LYS A 67 -11.90 10.76 -20.03
N ALA A 68 -11.10 11.42 -19.19
CA ALA A 68 -10.22 12.49 -19.59
C ALA A 68 -9.05 12.02 -20.49
N ILE A 69 -8.73 10.72 -20.48
CA ILE A 69 -7.64 10.15 -21.29
C ILE A 69 -8.17 9.65 -22.64
N ARG A 70 -7.60 10.18 -23.72
CA ARG A 70 -7.93 9.72 -25.08
C ARG A 70 -7.38 8.32 -25.34
N GLN A 71 -8.05 7.56 -26.19
CA GLN A 71 -7.68 6.17 -26.51
C GLN A 71 -6.29 6.06 -27.16
N GLU A 72 -5.91 7.05 -27.96
CA GLU A 72 -4.60 7.10 -28.62
C GLU A 72 -3.45 7.22 -27.61
N GLU A 73 -3.71 7.84 -26.45
CA GLU A 73 -2.73 8.02 -25.38
C GLU A 73 -2.46 6.73 -24.58
N CYS A 74 -3.32 5.73 -24.73
CA CYS A 74 -3.18 4.41 -24.11
C CYS A 74 -2.50 3.38 -25.02
N ARG A 75 -2.18 3.75 -26.26
CA ARG A 75 -1.48 2.85 -27.19
C ARG A 75 -0.01 2.78 -26.80
N VAL A 76 0.34 1.77 -26.03
CA VAL A 76 1.74 1.39 -25.81
C VAL A 76 2.08 0.32 -26.85
N ASN A 77 3.07 0.60 -27.69
CA ASN A 77 3.56 -0.37 -28.66
C ASN A 77 4.47 -1.35 -27.90
N VAL A 78 3.87 -2.30 -27.17
CA VAL A 78 4.60 -3.34 -26.45
C VAL A 78 4.71 -4.54 -27.37
N ASN A 79 5.92 -4.82 -27.83
CA ASN A 79 6.22 -6.08 -28.50
C ASN A 79 6.43 -7.15 -27.42
N GLY A 80 5.37 -7.85 -27.04
CA GLY A 80 5.42 -8.91 -26.02
C GLY A 80 4.31 -8.80 -24.98
N ASP A 81 4.29 -9.75 -24.05
CA ASP A 81 3.31 -9.81 -22.98
C ASP A 81 3.63 -8.79 -21.88
N LEU A 82 2.60 -8.17 -21.32
CA LEU A 82 2.74 -7.26 -20.18
C LEU A 82 2.98 -8.08 -18.90
N VAL A 83 4.21 -8.06 -18.40
CA VAL A 83 4.61 -8.79 -17.20
C VAL A 83 4.65 -7.92 -15.94
N GLY A 84 4.55 -6.60 -16.06
CA GLY A 84 4.56 -5.68 -14.93
C GLY A 84 4.26 -4.25 -15.33
N ILE A 85 3.88 -3.44 -14.35
CA ILE A 85 3.61 -2.01 -14.49
C ILE A 85 4.29 -1.24 -13.37
N LEU A 86 4.66 0.00 -13.63
CA LEU A 86 5.13 0.95 -12.62
C LEU A 86 4.02 1.98 -12.37
N SER A 87 3.30 1.79 -11.26
CA SER A 87 2.24 2.70 -10.85
C SER A 87 2.80 3.82 -9.96
N PRO A 88 2.36 5.07 -10.15
CA PRO A 88 2.69 6.12 -9.19
C PRO A 88 2.04 5.82 -7.83
N HIS A 89 2.53 6.46 -6.76
CA HIS A 89 1.96 6.41 -5.41
C HIS A 89 1.82 7.82 -4.78
N ILE A 90 1.51 8.82 -5.60
CA ILE A 90 1.14 10.18 -5.17
C ILE A 90 -0.37 10.31 -5.05
N ASP A 91 -0.87 11.39 -4.46
CA ASP A 91 -2.31 11.65 -4.42
C ASP A 91 -2.94 11.65 -5.83
N TYR A 92 -4.19 11.20 -5.89
CA TYR A 92 -4.86 11.01 -7.18
C TYR A 92 -5.11 12.31 -7.93
N ALA A 93 -5.30 13.43 -7.23
CA ALA A 93 -5.54 14.72 -7.87
C ALA A 93 -4.32 15.17 -8.69
N ARG A 94 -3.12 14.95 -8.20
CA ARG A 94 -1.88 15.25 -8.94
C ARG A 94 -1.51 14.19 -9.96
N GLY A 95 -1.75 12.91 -9.65
CA GLY A 95 -1.37 11.78 -10.48
C GLY A 95 -2.43 11.31 -11.48
N GLN A 96 -3.63 11.91 -11.50
CA GLN A 96 -4.82 11.42 -12.20
C GLN A 96 -4.59 10.90 -13.63
N SER A 97 -3.90 11.68 -14.45
CA SER A 97 -3.66 11.31 -15.85
C SER A 97 -2.70 10.12 -16.00
N THR A 98 -1.68 10.05 -15.14
CA THR A 98 -0.69 8.97 -15.17
C THR A 98 -1.32 7.66 -14.69
N TYR A 99 -2.05 7.68 -13.59
CA TYR A 99 -2.80 6.53 -13.12
C TYR A 99 -3.80 6.04 -14.17
N ALA A 100 -4.65 6.94 -14.64
CA ALA A 100 -5.72 6.58 -15.59
C ALA A 100 -5.15 6.00 -16.89
N ARG A 101 -4.08 6.59 -17.43
CA ARG A 101 -3.41 6.08 -18.64
C ARG A 101 -2.83 4.69 -18.41
N LEU A 102 -2.06 4.53 -17.33
CA LEU A 102 -1.41 3.27 -16.98
C LEU A 102 -2.43 2.12 -16.83
N TRP A 103 -3.40 2.32 -15.95
CA TRP A 103 -4.37 1.27 -15.61
C TRP A 103 -5.36 0.99 -16.76
N LYS A 104 -5.68 2.00 -17.56
CA LYS A 104 -6.47 1.79 -18.79
C LYS A 104 -5.69 0.95 -19.81
N THR A 105 -4.37 1.12 -19.91
CA THR A 105 -3.50 0.32 -20.78
C THR A 105 -3.34 -1.12 -20.26
N ALA A 106 -3.15 -1.29 -18.95
CA ALA A 106 -2.91 -2.59 -18.33
C ALA A 106 -4.17 -3.47 -18.25
N ARG A 107 -5.35 -2.85 -18.22
CA ARG A 107 -6.62 -3.51 -17.92
C ARG A 107 -6.93 -4.74 -18.77
N ASP A 108 -6.63 -4.71 -20.05
CA ASP A 108 -6.98 -5.81 -20.95
C ASP A 108 -6.13 -7.07 -20.69
N ASN A 109 -4.95 -6.90 -20.06
CA ASN A 109 -4.06 -7.99 -19.67
C ASN A 109 -4.46 -8.65 -18.35
N LEU A 110 -5.31 -8.02 -17.53
CA LEU A 110 -5.70 -8.55 -16.22
C LEU A 110 -6.47 -9.89 -16.30
N ARG A 111 -7.00 -10.25 -17.46
CA ARG A 111 -7.73 -11.52 -17.65
C ARG A 111 -6.88 -12.76 -17.48
N GLU A 112 -5.57 -12.64 -17.71
CA GLU A 112 -4.61 -13.75 -17.67
C GLU A 112 -3.75 -13.70 -16.40
N VAL A 113 -4.02 -12.73 -15.51
CA VAL A 113 -3.26 -12.55 -14.27
C VAL A 113 -3.90 -13.36 -13.16
N GLU A 114 -3.17 -14.31 -12.61
CA GLU A 114 -3.59 -15.15 -11.50
C GLU A 114 -3.05 -14.66 -10.14
N LEU A 115 -1.95 -13.90 -10.15
CA LEU A 115 -1.26 -13.38 -8.96
C LEU A 115 -0.61 -12.05 -9.28
N VAL A 116 -0.66 -11.09 -8.35
CA VAL A 116 0.03 -9.81 -8.46
C VAL A 116 1.04 -9.66 -7.34
N ILE A 117 2.33 -9.57 -7.66
CA ILE A 117 3.36 -9.18 -6.70
C ILE A 117 3.41 -7.64 -6.69
N VAL A 118 3.11 -7.05 -5.53
CA VAL A 118 3.08 -5.60 -5.37
C VAL A 118 4.30 -5.15 -4.57
N LEU A 119 5.24 -4.50 -5.25
CA LEU A 119 6.40 -3.89 -4.61
C LEU A 119 6.07 -2.42 -4.32
N GLY A 120 5.77 -2.12 -3.07
CA GLY A 120 5.49 -0.77 -2.59
C GLY A 120 6.72 -0.10 -2.00
N THR A 121 6.73 1.22 -1.95
CA THR A 121 7.75 1.99 -1.23
C THR A 121 7.42 2.00 0.26
N ASP A 122 8.36 1.60 1.08
CA ASP A 122 8.30 1.81 2.52
C ASP A 122 9.00 3.14 2.87
N HIS A 123 8.21 4.18 3.13
CA HIS A 123 8.74 5.51 3.47
C HIS A 123 9.36 5.58 4.87
N TYR A 124 9.13 4.59 5.69
CA TYR A 124 9.68 4.47 7.05
C TYR A 124 10.77 3.40 7.13
N GLY A 125 10.88 2.54 6.11
CA GLY A 125 11.80 1.41 6.07
C GLY A 125 13.26 1.84 5.94
N GLY A 126 14.12 1.18 6.71
CA GLY A 126 15.56 1.37 6.64
C GLY A 126 16.16 0.84 5.34
N PRO A 127 17.46 1.15 5.11
CA PRO A 127 18.17 0.71 3.91
C PRO A 127 18.20 -0.82 3.77
N GLY A 128 17.85 -1.30 2.57
CA GLY A 128 17.87 -2.72 2.24
C GLY A 128 16.82 -3.58 2.96
N GLN A 129 15.90 -2.96 3.71
CA GLN A 129 14.80 -3.67 4.34
C GLN A 129 13.68 -3.93 3.33
N ILE A 130 13.11 -5.11 3.43
CA ILE A 130 11.82 -5.45 2.81
C ILE A 130 10.93 -6.05 3.89
N THR A 131 9.65 -5.73 3.83
CA THR A 131 8.68 -6.33 4.74
C THR A 131 7.43 -6.76 4.01
N SER A 132 6.83 -7.84 4.47
CA SER A 132 5.59 -8.39 3.94
C SER A 132 4.59 -8.60 5.08
N THR A 133 3.38 -9.01 4.73
CA THR A 133 2.32 -9.33 5.70
C THR A 133 1.46 -10.46 5.18
N PHE A 134 0.82 -11.19 6.09
CA PHE A 134 -0.22 -12.17 5.75
C PHE A 134 -1.61 -11.54 5.65
N GLN A 135 -1.76 -10.25 5.98
CA GLN A 135 -3.05 -9.58 5.93
C GLN A 135 -3.51 -9.35 4.49
N ASP A 136 -4.77 -9.69 4.23
CA ASP A 136 -5.43 -9.29 3.00
C ASP A 136 -5.51 -7.77 2.90
N TYR A 137 -5.56 -7.23 1.70
CA TYR A 137 -5.62 -5.79 1.49
C TYR A 137 -7.00 -5.36 0.98
N ALA A 138 -7.67 -4.51 1.76
CA ALA A 138 -8.94 -3.93 1.38
C ALA A 138 -8.80 -2.56 0.73
N SER A 139 -9.74 -2.25 -0.16
CA SER A 139 -10.10 -0.91 -0.60
C SER A 139 -11.62 -0.76 -0.53
N PRO A 140 -12.18 0.45 -0.72
CA PRO A 140 -13.64 0.59 -0.81
C PRO A 140 -14.28 -0.22 -1.95
N LEU A 141 -13.49 -0.66 -2.93
CA LEU A 141 -13.98 -1.40 -4.10
C LEU A 141 -13.82 -2.93 -4.00
N GLY A 142 -13.07 -3.42 -3.03
CA GLY A 142 -12.87 -4.87 -2.87
C GLY A 142 -11.75 -5.24 -1.91
N ILE A 143 -11.51 -6.54 -1.80
CA ILE A 143 -10.43 -7.11 -0.99
C ILE A 143 -9.62 -8.03 -1.89
N SER A 144 -8.32 -7.82 -1.97
CA SER A 144 -7.38 -8.78 -2.55
C SER A 144 -6.84 -9.68 -1.44
N PRO A 145 -7.04 -10.99 -1.52
CA PRO A 145 -6.45 -11.92 -0.56
C PRO A 145 -4.93 -11.95 -0.74
N THR A 146 -4.22 -12.11 0.35
CA THR A 146 -2.78 -12.34 0.31
C THR A 146 -2.49 -13.80 -0.06
N GLU A 147 -1.60 -14.02 -1.02
CA GLU A 147 -1.15 -15.38 -1.38
C GLU A 147 -0.19 -15.91 -0.29
N ILE A 148 -0.78 -16.54 0.70
CA ILE A 148 -0.12 -17.02 1.92
C ILE A 148 1.05 -17.96 1.61
N SER A 149 0.92 -18.84 0.61
CA SER A 149 1.95 -19.84 0.28
C SER A 149 3.23 -19.17 -0.21
N VAL A 150 3.11 -18.09 -0.98
CA VAL A 150 4.25 -17.33 -1.49
C VAL A 150 4.89 -16.52 -0.36
N VAL A 151 4.11 -15.82 0.46
CA VAL A 151 4.63 -15.08 1.62
C VAL A 151 5.33 -16.02 2.61
N GLN A 152 4.77 -17.20 2.86
CA GLN A 152 5.39 -18.21 3.71
C GLN A 152 6.71 -18.71 3.13
N THR A 153 6.79 -18.89 1.83
CA THR A 153 8.03 -19.28 1.15
C THR A 153 9.10 -18.22 1.30
N LEU A 154 8.75 -16.94 1.11
CA LEU A 154 9.65 -15.82 1.36
C LEU A 154 10.14 -15.78 2.82
N ALA A 155 9.23 -16.00 3.78
CA ALA A 155 9.57 -16.03 5.19
C ALA A 155 10.54 -17.19 5.54
N ASN A 156 10.38 -18.34 4.91
CA ASN A 156 11.27 -19.48 5.11
C ASN A 156 12.68 -19.23 4.54
N GLU A 157 12.77 -18.60 3.37
CA GLU A 157 14.03 -18.31 2.68
C GLU A 157 14.79 -17.13 3.31
N MET A 158 14.09 -16.09 3.74
CA MET A 158 14.68 -14.85 4.25
C MET A 158 14.81 -14.82 5.77
N GLY A 159 14.04 -15.64 6.46
CA GLY A 159 13.82 -15.59 7.90
C GLY A 159 12.61 -14.74 8.28
N SER A 160 11.68 -15.34 9.04
CA SER A 160 10.44 -14.66 9.46
C SER A 160 10.71 -13.40 10.27
N GLU A 161 11.72 -13.43 11.16
CA GLU A 161 12.11 -12.26 11.96
C GLU A 161 12.56 -11.08 11.09
N PHE A 162 13.21 -11.35 9.97
CA PHE A 162 13.63 -10.32 9.02
C PHE A 162 12.43 -9.81 8.21
N LEU A 163 11.64 -10.71 7.63
CA LEU A 163 10.57 -10.35 6.70
C LEU A 163 9.41 -9.60 7.39
N PHE A 164 9.10 -9.92 8.64
CA PHE A 164 7.99 -9.30 9.38
C PHE A 164 8.43 -8.28 10.44
N LYS A 165 9.73 -7.94 10.50
CA LYS A 165 10.27 -7.02 11.49
C LYS A 165 9.53 -5.68 11.52
N GLU A 166 9.24 -5.16 10.35
CA GLU A 166 8.58 -3.86 10.17
C GLU A 166 7.15 -4.03 9.62
N GLU A 167 6.48 -5.16 9.90
CA GLU A 167 5.12 -5.43 9.44
C GLU A 167 4.12 -4.34 9.85
N PHE A 168 4.41 -3.67 10.96
CA PHE A 168 3.66 -2.51 11.44
C PHE A 168 3.54 -1.38 10.39
N HIS A 169 4.52 -1.22 9.50
CA HIS A 169 4.49 -0.21 8.44
C HIS A 169 3.32 -0.41 7.48
N HIS A 170 2.91 -1.66 7.22
CA HIS A 170 1.75 -1.95 6.36
C HIS A 170 0.46 -1.26 6.83
N ILE A 171 0.32 -0.92 8.12
CA ILE A 171 -0.90 -0.30 8.65
C ILE A 171 -1.20 1.02 7.96
N LYS A 172 -0.18 1.87 7.80
CA LYS A 172 -0.34 3.26 7.33
C LYS A 172 0.29 3.55 5.97
N GLU A 173 1.18 2.65 5.50
CA GLU A 173 1.85 2.86 4.22
C GLU A 173 0.84 2.87 3.06
N HIS A 174 1.00 3.84 2.16
CA HIS A 174 0.03 4.15 1.12
C HIS A 174 0.40 3.64 -0.27
N SER A 175 1.64 3.32 -0.52
CA SER A 175 2.16 2.98 -1.85
C SER A 175 1.44 1.77 -2.47
N ILE A 176 1.25 0.69 -1.69
CA ILE A 176 0.48 -0.49 -2.11
C ILE A 176 -1.00 -0.14 -2.22
N GLU A 177 -1.56 0.55 -1.22
CA GLU A 177 -2.99 0.87 -1.15
C GLU A 177 -3.46 1.65 -2.37
N LEU A 178 -2.71 2.69 -2.77
CA LEU A 178 -3.09 3.51 -3.93
C LEU A 178 -3.07 2.72 -5.24
N ALA A 179 -2.15 1.79 -5.41
CA ALA A 179 -2.12 0.91 -6.58
C ALA A 179 -3.29 -0.09 -6.56
N LEU A 180 -3.63 -0.65 -5.39
CA LEU A 180 -4.72 -1.62 -5.25
C LEU A 180 -6.10 -1.03 -5.49
N VAL A 181 -6.36 0.22 -5.14
CA VAL A 181 -7.60 0.90 -5.50
C VAL A 181 -7.82 0.88 -7.01
N TRP A 182 -6.79 1.17 -7.79
CA TRP A 182 -6.86 1.14 -9.25
C TRP A 182 -6.93 -0.28 -9.82
N LEU A 183 -6.26 -1.24 -9.18
CA LEU A 183 -6.39 -2.67 -9.53
C LEU A 183 -7.85 -3.11 -9.36
N HIS A 184 -8.44 -2.90 -8.18
CA HIS A 184 -9.83 -3.26 -7.91
C HIS A 184 -10.80 -2.59 -8.87
N TYR A 185 -10.62 -1.28 -9.15
CA TYR A 185 -11.43 -0.58 -10.13
C TYR A 185 -11.31 -1.18 -11.54
N SER A 186 -10.10 -1.54 -11.95
CA SER A 186 -9.86 -2.14 -13.27
C SER A 186 -10.46 -3.53 -13.39
N LEU A 187 -10.38 -4.35 -12.33
CA LEU A 187 -11.01 -5.66 -12.25
C LEU A 187 -12.54 -5.56 -12.31
N GLU A 188 -13.12 -4.63 -11.53
CA GLU A 188 -14.56 -4.40 -11.52
C GLU A 188 -15.09 -4.02 -12.91
N ILE A 189 -14.46 -3.06 -13.59
CA ILE A 189 -14.85 -2.67 -14.96
C ILE A 189 -14.74 -3.84 -15.94
N SER A 190 -13.72 -4.69 -15.77
CA SER A 190 -13.50 -5.88 -16.60
C SER A 190 -14.40 -7.05 -16.21
N ARG A 191 -15.17 -6.92 -15.14
CA ARG A 191 -16.00 -7.99 -14.54
C ARG A 191 -15.19 -9.22 -14.17
N LEU A 192 -13.99 -8.99 -13.64
CA LEU A 192 -13.09 -10.02 -13.15
C LEU A 192 -13.18 -10.11 -11.62
N PRO A 193 -12.91 -11.28 -11.03
CA PRO A 193 -12.78 -11.42 -9.59
C PRO A 193 -11.53 -10.68 -9.09
N ASN A 194 -11.48 -10.39 -7.79
CA ASN A 194 -10.27 -9.89 -7.17
C ASN A 194 -9.17 -10.96 -7.26
N ILE A 195 -7.95 -10.49 -7.53
CA ILE A 195 -6.77 -11.32 -7.72
C ILE A 195 -5.98 -11.37 -6.42
N PRO A 196 -5.45 -12.54 -6.02
CA PRO A 196 -4.52 -12.63 -4.89
C PRO A 196 -3.27 -11.76 -5.13
N ILE A 197 -2.71 -11.26 -4.03
CA ILE A 197 -1.51 -10.42 -4.07
C ILE A 197 -0.41 -10.98 -3.16
N VAL A 198 0.83 -10.58 -3.44
CA VAL A 198 1.96 -10.67 -2.51
C VAL A 198 2.37 -9.23 -2.18
N PRO A 199 1.97 -8.68 -1.03
CA PRO A 199 2.30 -7.31 -0.66
C PRO A 199 3.70 -7.24 -0.04
N ILE A 200 4.59 -6.49 -0.68
CA ILE A 200 5.97 -6.30 -0.22
C ILE A 200 6.25 -4.79 -0.17
N LEU A 201 6.61 -4.29 0.98
CA LEU A 201 7.15 -2.94 1.14
C LEU A 201 8.67 -2.99 1.06
N CYS A 202 9.23 -2.07 0.28
CA CYS A 202 10.66 -1.96 0.04
C CYS A 202 11.16 -0.65 0.65
N GLY A 203 12.06 -0.73 1.60
CA GLY A 203 12.72 0.41 2.21
C GLY A 203 13.73 1.09 1.28
N SER A 204 14.47 2.02 1.82
CA SER A 204 15.45 2.80 1.05
C SER A 204 16.55 1.94 0.45
N PHE A 205 16.95 2.24 -0.78
CA PHE A 205 18.15 1.68 -1.43
C PHE A 205 19.41 2.53 -1.20
N SER A 206 19.31 3.61 -0.44
CA SER A 206 20.41 4.58 -0.22
C SER A 206 21.38 4.14 0.88
N THR A 207 21.99 2.99 0.72
CA THR A 207 23.13 2.57 1.55
C THR A 207 24.49 2.87 0.91
N PHE A 208 24.50 3.74 -0.07
CA PHE A 208 25.72 4.01 -0.83
C PHE A 208 26.13 5.45 -0.75
#